data_bd0251417a9a08b2a57792cf7cc54826
#
_entry.id   bd0251417a9a08b2a57792cf7cc54826
#
_cell.length_a   1.000
_cell.length_b   1.000
_cell.length_c   1.000
_cell.angle_alpha   90.00
_cell.angle_beta   90.00
_cell.angle_gamma   90.00
#
_symmetry.space_group_name_H-M   'P 1'
#
loop_
_entity.id
_entity.type
_entity.pdbx_description
1 polymer ?
#
loop_
_entity_poly.entity_id
_entity_poly.type
_entity_poly.pdbx_seq_one_letter_code
_entity_poly.pdbx_strand_id
1 'polypeptide(L)'
;MSSNKSGRRKFLQDATKASGLMLFAPMAGKFKSIQSTEKKKELVIPPGKIKFAVISINHPHIYGMTDAIKRGGGELVAVYAKEADLLAAFSKAYPEAKLAKNENEILEDNSIQLVLSSGIPDERAPLGIRVMQHGKDYLTDKPGIITLQQLAQVKKVQKETKRIYSIMYSERLENKGTEKASQLVKAGAIGNVIQTINLAPHRISNKFGTSGLAVRPDWFWDKKRYGGILTDIGSHQFDQYLHFTNTTEATVLMSQVGNVHFPEAPLFEDFGDVMLSGNGGVGYIRVDWFTPNGLDSWGDGRLTILGTDGYIEVRKNIDILSGKKGGNQLYLVNQKETLHMDCNNEALPFGPLFVDDVLNRTETAMSQAHCFLATELALIAQKKAKVLNLKK
;
A
#
# COMPACT_ATOMS: atom_id res chain seq x y z
N MET A 1 -48.29 -21.17 41.46
CA MET A 1 -47.58 -20.39 40.42
C MET A 1 -47.36 -21.29 39.19
N SER A 2 -48.29 -21.27 38.23
CA SER A 2 -48.26 -22.12 37.04
C SER A 2 -47.63 -21.33 35.88
N SER A 3 -46.48 -21.80 35.39
CA SER A 3 -45.68 -21.16 34.38
C SER A 3 -46.26 -21.39 33.00
N ASN A 4 -46.37 -20.32 32.26
CA ASN A 4 -46.87 -20.15 30.94
C ASN A 4 -45.96 -20.87 29.87
N LYS A 5 -46.15 -22.19 29.69
CA LYS A 5 -45.50 -23.01 28.67
C LYS A 5 -46.27 -23.09 27.34
N SER A 6 -47.43 -22.47 27.25
CA SER A 6 -48.37 -22.60 26.11
C SER A 6 -48.03 -21.66 24.95
N GLY A 7 -47.47 -20.48 25.20
CA GLY A 7 -47.21 -19.46 24.17
C GLY A 7 -46.09 -19.82 23.16
N ARG A 8 -45.01 -20.44 23.63
CA ARG A 8 -43.87 -20.82 22.80
C ARG A 8 -44.18 -21.96 21.82
N ARG A 9 -45.00 -22.93 22.23
CA ARG A 9 -45.39 -24.03 21.32
C ARG A 9 -46.34 -23.59 20.23
N LYS A 10 -47.24 -22.63 20.50
CA LYS A 10 -48.16 -22.09 19.52
C LYS A 10 -47.41 -21.22 18.47
N PHE A 11 -46.47 -20.40 18.92
CA PHE A 11 -45.64 -19.61 18.01
C PHE A 11 -44.81 -20.48 17.03
N LEU A 12 -44.23 -21.59 17.51
CA LEU A 12 -43.47 -22.52 16.65
C LEU A 12 -44.39 -23.33 15.72
N GLN A 13 -45.62 -23.61 16.08
CA GLN A 13 -46.59 -24.31 15.21
C GLN A 13 -47.20 -23.40 14.17
N ASP A 14 -47.37 -22.12 14.47
CA ASP A 14 -47.85 -21.13 13.50
C ASP A 14 -46.77 -20.70 12.51
N ALA A 15 -45.48 -20.68 12.93
CA ALA A 15 -44.35 -20.47 12.08
C ALA A 15 -44.12 -21.60 11.05
N THR A 16 -44.45 -22.85 11.44
CA THR A 16 -44.34 -24.01 10.53
C THR A 16 -45.53 -24.12 9.53
N LYS A 17 -46.65 -23.47 9.78
CA LYS A 17 -47.79 -23.43 8.85
C LYS A 17 -47.73 -22.30 7.84
N ALA A 18 -46.96 -21.24 8.12
CA ALA A 18 -46.70 -20.14 7.20
C ALA A 18 -45.55 -20.39 6.20
N SER A 19 -44.77 -21.45 6.40
CA SER A 19 -43.77 -21.90 5.45
C SER A 19 -44.42 -22.80 4.40
N GLY A 20 -45.36 -22.22 3.62
CA GLY A 20 -45.71 -22.77 2.32
C GLY A 20 -44.41 -22.91 1.52
N LEU A 21 -44.21 -24.09 0.92
CA LEU A 21 -43.09 -24.45 0.09
C LEU A 21 -42.64 -23.27 -0.82
N MET A 22 -41.76 -22.42 -0.35
CA MET A 22 -40.86 -21.74 -1.27
C MET A 22 -39.81 -22.77 -1.68
N LEU A 23 -40.04 -23.37 -2.82
CA LEU A 23 -39.03 -24.05 -3.60
C LEU A 23 -37.90 -23.04 -3.81
N PHE A 24 -36.88 -23.06 -2.96
CA PHE A 24 -35.59 -22.45 -3.29
C PHE A 24 -35.04 -23.21 -4.47
N ALA A 25 -35.40 -22.79 -5.68
CA ALA A 25 -34.60 -23.11 -6.84
C ALA A 25 -33.18 -22.60 -6.50
N PRO A 26 -32.14 -23.43 -6.58
CA PRO A 26 -30.78 -22.93 -6.42
C PRO A 26 -30.61 -21.90 -7.53
N MET A 27 -30.58 -20.61 -7.18
CA MET A 27 -30.02 -19.59 -8.06
C MET A 27 -28.53 -19.93 -8.17
N ALA A 28 -28.21 -20.83 -9.08
CA ALA A 28 -26.87 -20.97 -9.63
C ALA A 28 -26.61 -19.68 -10.39
N GLY A 29 -26.23 -18.63 -9.67
CA GLY A 29 -25.71 -17.41 -10.23
C GLY A 29 -24.53 -17.81 -11.10
N LYS A 30 -24.70 -17.74 -12.42
CA LYS A 30 -23.60 -17.93 -13.35
C LYS A 30 -22.60 -16.83 -13.10
N PHE A 31 -21.53 -17.13 -12.34
CA PHE A 31 -20.36 -16.28 -12.27
C PHE A 31 -19.85 -16.08 -13.70
N LYS A 32 -20.05 -14.89 -14.25
CA LYS A 32 -19.39 -14.51 -15.50
C LYS A 32 -17.94 -14.17 -15.18
N SER A 33 -17.05 -15.07 -15.49
CA SER A 33 -15.63 -14.75 -15.60
C SER A 33 -15.45 -13.98 -16.93
N ILE A 34 -15.21 -12.68 -16.85
CA ILE A 34 -14.85 -11.88 -18.00
C ILE A 34 -13.34 -11.79 -18.04
N GLN A 35 -12.70 -12.55 -18.93
CA GLN A 35 -11.38 -12.16 -19.40
C GLN A 35 -11.57 -10.89 -20.24
N SER A 36 -10.96 -9.79 -19.80
CA SER A 36 -11.02 -8.51 -20.50
C SER A 36 -10.37 -8.66 -21.88
N THR A 37 -11.19 -8.83 -22.90
CA THR A 37 -10.75 -8.89 -24.33
C THR A 37 -10.81 -7.51 -24.99
N GLU A 38 -11.22 -6.47 -24.30
CA GLU A 38 -11.14 -5.13 -24.85
C GLU A 38 -9.68 -4.70 -24.98
N LYS A 39 -9.25 -4.43 -26.22
CA LYS A 39 -8.01 -3.69 -26.50
C LYS A 39 -8.16 -2.31 -25.84
N LYS A 40 -7.64 -2.13 -24.64
CA LYS A 40 -7.55 -0.84 -24.00
C LYS A 40 -6.74 0.10 -24.89
N LYS A 41 -7.24 1.32 -25.11
CA LYS A 41 -6.36 2.45 -25.45
C LYS A 41 -5.35 2.54 -24.31
N GLU A 42 -4.13 2.05 -24.54
CA GLU A 42 -3.00 2.35 -23.68
C GLU A 42 -2.97 3.85 -23.47
N LEU A 43 -2.84 4.26 -22.21
CA LEU A 43 -2.47 5.64 -21.90
C LEU A 43 -1.01 5.78 -22.40
N VAL A 44 -0.84 6.08 -23.68
CA VAL A 44 0.46 6.36 -24.27
C VAL A 44 0.82 7.78 -23.85
N ILE A 45 1.34 7.91 -22.63
CA ILE A 45 2.11 9.10 -22.26
C ILE A 45 3.43 8.92 -23.00
N PRO A 46 3.80 9.84 -23.91
CA PRO A 46 5.10 9.76 -24.59
C PRO A 46 6.18 9.66 -23.51
N PRO A 47 7.14 8.73 -23.62
CA PRO A 47 8.16 8.59 -22.61
C PRO A 47 8.92 9.92 -22.49
N GLY A 48 8.70 10.60 -21.36
CA GLY A 48 9.52 11.73 -20.96
C GLY A 48 10.94 11.23 -20.71
N LYS A 49 11.95 12.01 -21.11
CA LYS A 49 13.34 11.66 -20.86
C LYS A 49 13.84 12.41 -19.64
N ILE A 50 13.81 11.77 -18.47
CA ILE A 50 14.50 12.25 -17.28
C ILE A 50 15.66 11.31 -16.96
N LYS A 51 16.74 11.85 -16.41
CA LYS A 51 17.78 11.07 -15.78
C LYS A 51 17.49 10.94 -14.30
N PHE A 52 17.62 9.73 -13.79
CA PHE A 52 17.47 9.48 -12.35
C PHE A 52 18.62 8.65 -11.82
N ALA A 53 18.85 8.77 -10.52
CA ALA A 53 19.84 8.00 -9.80
C ALA A 53 19.23 7.36 -8.55
N VAL A 54 19.94 6.41 -7.96
CA VAL A 54 19.56 5.69 -6.76
C VAL A 54 20.56 5.97 -5.64
N ILE A 55 20.09 6.37 -4.47
CA ILE A 55 20.91 6.51 -3.26
C ILE A 55 20.28 5.66 -2.15
N SER A 56 21.08 4.75 -1.57
CA SER A 56 20.70 3.81 -0.50
C SER A 56 19.62 2.79 -0.92
N ILE A 57 19.94 1.51 -0.76
CA ILE A 57 19.21 0.37 -1.32
C ILE A 57 18.95 -0.74 -0.28
N ASN A 58 18.71 -0.35 0.98
CA ASN A 58 18.58 -1.28 2.12
C ASN A 58 17.27 -2.10 2.12
N HIS A 59 16.34 -1.81 1.19
CA HIS A 59 15.10 -2.56 1.04
C HIS A 59 14.87 -2.97 -0.42
N PRO A 60 14.42 -4.21 -0.69
CA PRO A 60 14.27 -4.72 -2.06
C PRO A 60 13.20 -4.02 -2.90
N HIS A 61 12.36 -3.16 -2.35
CA HIS A 61 11.41 -2.36 -3.11
C HIS A 61 12.10 -1.45 -4.14
N ILE A 62 13.39 -1.15 -3.98
CA ILE A 62 14.14 -0.32 -4.93
C ILE A 62 14.10 -0.87 -6.36
N TYR A 63 14.06 -2.19 -6.53
CA TYR A 63 13.97 -2.81 -7.86
C TYR A 63 12.64 -2.44 -8.54
N GLY A 64 11.52 -2.63 -7.86
CA GLY A 64 10.20 -2.24 -8.39
C GLY A 64 10.06 -0.73 -8.61
N MET A 65 10.65 0.09 -7.74
CA MET A 65 10.69 1.55 -7.91
C MET A 65 11.48 1.94 -9.16
N THR A 66 12.66 1.34 -9.34
CA THR A 66 13.51 1.56 -10.53
C THR A 66 12.78 1.17 -11.82
N ASP A 67 12.15 -0.01 -11.83
CA ASP A 67 11.40 -0.51 -12.98
C ASP A 67 10.17 0.38 -13.31
N ALA A 68 9.49 0.90 -12.28
CA ALA A 68 8.37 1.83 -12.49
C ALA A 68 8.82 3.11 -13.21
N ILE A 69 9.93 3.72 -12.78
CA ILE A 69 10.45 4.94 -13.40
C ILE A 69 11.02 4.67 -14.79
N LYS A 70 11.71 3.52 -15.00
CA LYS A 70 12.16 3.10 -16.35
C LYS A 70 10.96 2.86 -17.28
N ARG A 71 9.88 2.27 -16.80
CA ARG A 71 8.62 2.11 -17.55
C ARG A 71 8.04 3.46 -17.98
N GLY A 72 8.23 4.51 -17.18
CA GLY A 72 7.86 5.90 -17.49
C GLY A 72 8.81 6.61 -18.48
N GLY A 73 9.90 5.98 -18.92
CA GLY A 73 10.90 6.57 -19.81
C GLY A 73 12.08 7.22 -19.06
N GLY A 74 12.18 7.04 -17.72
CA GLY A 74 13.36 7.47 -16.97
C GLY A 74 14.60 6.65 -17.32
N GLU A 75 15.75 7.33 -17.43
CA GLU A 75 17.07 6.77 -17.65
C GLU A 75 17.82 6.67 -16.32
N LEU A 76 18.12 5.45 -15.87
CA LEU A 76 18.95 5.22 -14.69
C LEU A 76 20.42 5.47 -15.05
N VAL A 77 21.03 6.47 -14.43
CA VAL A 77 22.40 6.87 -14.76
C VAL A 77 23.44 6.57 -13.69
N ALA A 78 23.04 6.53 -12.40
CA ALA A 78 23.98 6.30 -11.32
C ALA A 78 23.33 5.61 -10.11
N VAL A 79 24.15 4.94 -9.31
CA VAL A 79 23.76 4.35 -8.01
C VAL A 79 24.87 4.55 -6.99
N TYR A 80 24.45 4.82 -5.74
CA TYR A 80 25.31 4.83 -4.57
C TYR A 80 24.66 4.12 -3.41
N ALA A 81 25.40 3.23 -2.77
CA ALA A 81 25.04 2.61 -1.48
C ALA A 81 26.30 2.31 -0.69
N LYS A 82 26.17 2.27 0.64
CA LYS A 82 27.28 1.95 1.56
C LYS A 82 27.55 0.45 1.63
N GLU A 83 26.51 -0.36 1.47
CA GLU A 83 26.52 -1.81 1.60
C GLU A 83 27.01 -2.44 0.28
N ALA A 84 28.24 -2.95 0.29
CA ALA A 84 28.89 -3.47 -0.92
C ALA A 84 28.16 -4.67 -1.55
N ASP A 85 27.57 -5.54 -0.74
CA ASP A 85 26.80 -6.70 -1.19
C ASP A 85 25.50 -6.31 -1.88
N LEU A 86 24.76 -5.35 -1.28
CA LEU A 86 23.55 -4.80 -1.88
C LEU A 86 23.85 -4.05 -3.18
N LEU A 87 24.95 -3.28 -3.20
CA LEU A 87 25.39 -2.55 -4.38
C LEU A 87 25.78 -3.50 -5.51
N ALA A 88 26.49 -4.59 -5.21
CA ALA A 88 26.84 -5.62 -6.20
C ALA A 88 25.59 -6.30 -6.78
N ALA A 89 24.60 -6.63 -5.94
CA ALA A 89 23.34 -7.21 -6.39
C ALA A 89 22.54 -6.24 -7.29
N PHE A 90 22.47 -4.96 -6.91
CA PHE A 90 21.79 -3.93 -7.70
C PHE A 90 22.48 -3.69 -9.03
N SER A 91 23.80 -3.59 -9.08
CA SER A 91 24.57 -3.40 -10.31
C SER A 91 24.48 -4.59 -11.27
N LYS A 92 24.29 -5.80 -10.73
CA LYS A 92 24.01 -6.97 -11.58
C LYS A 92 22.64 -6.88 -12.25
N ALA A 93 21.63 -6.33 -11.57
CA ALA A 93 20.30 -6.14 -12.13
C ALA A 93 20.22 -4.94 -13.11
N TYR A 94 21.01 -3.90 -12.86
CA TYR A 94 21.05 -2.66 -13.64
C TYR A 94 22.50 -2.30 -14.01
N PRO A 95 23.10 -3.03 -14.96
CA PRO A 95 24.52 -2.83 -15.35
C PRO A 95 24.77 -1.49 -16.04
N GLU A 96 23.74 -0.81 -16.49
CA GLU A 96 23.83 0.54 -17.06
C GLU A 96 24.12 1.64 -16.03
N ALA A 97 23.82 1.40 -14.75
CA ALA A 97 24.01 2.40 -13.70
C ALA A 97 25.50 2.56 -13.34
N LYS A 98 26.04 3.76 -13.48
CA LYS A 98 27.39 4.08 -13.02
C LYS A 98 27.46 4.03 -11.50
N LEU A 99 28.51 3.39 -10.96
CA LEU A 99 28.79 3.42 -9.54
C LEU A 99 29.35 4.79 -9.14
N ALA A 100 28.61 5.55 -8.33
CA ALA A 100 29.10 6.79 -7.75
C ALA A 100 29.96 6.50 -6.51
N LYS A 101 31.01 7.30 -6.31
CA LYS A 101 31.94 7.13 -5.15
C LYS A 101 31.32 7.57 -3.83
N ASN A 102 30.41 8.53 -3.89
CA ASN A 102 29.68 9.08 -2.73
C ASN A 102 28.35 9.71 -3.18
N GLU A 103 27.53 10.11 -2.21
CA GLU A 103 26.23 10.76 -2.47
C GLU A 103 26.39 12.08 -3.27
N ASN A 104 27.45 12.85 -3.02
CA ASN A 104 27.63 14.17 -3.63
C ASN A 104 27.83 14.09 -5.15
N GLU A 105 28.48 13.03 -5.68
CA GLU A 105 28.58 12.86 -7.14
C GLU A 105 27.18 12.82 -7.80
N ILE A 106 26.16 12.30 -7.10
CA ILE A 106 24.77 12.26 -7.58
C ILE A 106 24.08 13.59 -7.32
N LEU A 107 24.25 14.14 -6.10
CA LEU A 107 23.54 15.34 -5.67
C LEU A 107 23.98 16.59 -6.45
N GLU A 108 25.27 16.67 -6.81
CA GLU A 108 25.87 17.80 -7.54
C GLU A 108 25.75 17.69 -9.06
N ASP A 109 25.40 16.50 -9.60
CA ASP A 109 25.19 16.32 -11.05
C ASP A 109 23.88 16.97 -11.51
N ASN A 110 23.98 18.15 -12.14
CA ASN A 110 22.82 18.89 -12.65
C ASN A 110 22.05 18.19 -13.79
N SER A 111 22.60 17.12 -14.36
CA SER A 111 21.89 16.34 -15.38
C SER A 111 20.86 15.37 -14.78
N ILE A 112 20.88 15.12 -13.47
CA ILE A 112 19.96 14.24 -12.76
C ILE A 112 18.77 15.05 -12.21
N GLN A 113 17.55 14.68 -12.59
CA GLN A 113 16.33 15.34 -12.15
C GLN A 113 15.68 14.68 -10.93
N LEU A 114 15.86 13.34 -10.76
CA LEU A 114 15.17 12.55 -9.76
C LEU A 114 16.15 11.63 -9.03
N VAL A 115 15.98 11.50 -7.71
CA VAL A 115 16.69 10.53 -6.89
C VAL A 115 15.68 9.56 -6.26
N LEU A 116 15.92 8.26 -6.41
CA LEU A 116 15.19 7.19 -5.73
C LEU A 116 15.96 6.72 -4.51
N SER A 117 15.24 6.29 -3.46
CA SER A 117 15.85 5.67 -2.29
C SER A 117 14.94 4.63 -1.63
N SER A 118 15.55 3.51 -1.24
CA SER A 118 14.97 2.56 -0.28
C SER A 118 15.90 2.35 0.92
N GLY A 119 16.59 3.39 1.33
CA GLY A 119 17.47 3.40 2.50
C GLY A 119 16.76 2.99 3.80
N ILE A 120 17.47 3.00 4.91
CA ILE A 120 16.87 2.74 6.23
C ILE A 120 15.83 3.83 6.53
N PRO A 121 14.62 3.48 7.02
CA PRO A 121 13.50 4.42 7.10
C PRO A 121 13.78 5.75 7.82
N ASP A 122 14.55 5.73 8.92
CA ASP A 122 14.93 6.96 9.65
C ASP A 122 15.86 7.89 8.88
N GLU A 123 16.57 7.39 7.86
CA GLU A 123 17.50 8.14 7.01
C GLU A 123 16.84 8.71 5.74
N ARG A 124 15.64 8.24 5.37
CA ARG A 124 14.96 8.60 4.11
C ARG A 124 14.56 10.08 4.06
N ALA A 125 13.95 10.60 5.13
CA ALA A 125 13.55 12.01 5.19
C ALA A 125 14.76 12.97 5.18
N PRO A 126 15.82 12.76 5.97
CA PRO A 126 17.05 13.54 5.87
C PRO A 126 17.69 13.54 4.48
N LEU A 127 17.72 12.39 3.82
CA LEU A 127 18.23 12.30 2.43
C LEU A 127 17.35 13.10 1.47
N GLY A 128 16.02 12.94 1.53
CA GLY A 128 15.10 13.66 0.66
C GLY A 128 15.17 15.17 0.81
N ILE A 129 15.41 15.67 2.03
CA ILE A 129 15.69 17.09 2.29
C ILE A 129 16.93 17.53 1.51
N ARG A 130 18.05 16.81 1.62
CA ARG A 130 19.28 17.14 0.86
C ARG A 130 19.05 17.09 -0.65
N VAL A 131 18.34 16.07 -1.13
CA VAL A 131 18.00 15.92 -2.56
C VAL A 131 17.24 17.14 -3.08
N MET A 132 16.18 17.56 -2.37
CA MET A 132 15.39 18.74 -2.74
C MET A 132 16.20 20.04 -2.70
N GLN A 133 17.09 20.21 -1.71
CA GLN A 133 18.00 21.36 -1.59
C GLN A 133 19.00 21.43 -2.74
N HIS A 134 19.37 20.30 -3.36
CA HIS A 134 20.17 20.24 -4.58
C HIS A 134 19.34 20.35 -5.85
N GLY A 135 18.09 20.79 -5.74
CA GLY A 135 17.24 21.07 -6.90
C GLY A 135 16.71 19.84 -7.61
N LYS A 136 16.68 18.67 -6.99
CA LYS A 136 16.18 17.40 -7.53
C LYS A 136 14.90 16.96 -6.87
N ASP A 137 14.08 16.19 -7.58
CA ASP A 137 12.91 15.53 -7.03
C ASP A 137 13.30 14.22 -6.33
N TYR A 138 12.48 13.78 -5.39
CA TYR A 138 12.77 12.63 -4.57
C TYR A 138 11.58 11.66 -4.52
N LEU A 139 11.84 10.39 -4.83
CA LEU A 139 10.91 9.28 -4.64
C LEU A 139 11.52 8.27 -3.68
N THR A 140 10.89 8.05 -2.54
CA THR A 140 11.38 7.10 -1.55
C THR A 140 10.42 5.94 -1.34
N ASP A 141 10.96 4.83 -0.87
CA ASP A 141 10.16 3.72 -0.37
C ASP A 141 9.40 4.11 0.90
N LYS A 142 8.33 3.39 1.21
CA LYS A 142 7.58 3.52 2.47
C LYS A 142 8.32 2.78 3.63
N PRO A 143 8.21 3.27 4.86
CA PRO A 143 7.80 4.62 5.22
C PRO A 143 8.87 5.64 4.79
N GLY A 144 8.43 6.68 4.13
CA GLY A 144 9.37 7.73 3.69
C GLY A 144 9.75 8.71 4.80
N ILE A 145 8.97 8.72 5.87
CA ILE A 145 9.08 9.62 7.03
C ILE A 145 8.60 8.85 8.26
N ILE A 146 9.34 8.89 9.36
CA ILE A 146 9.01 8.12 10.57
C ILE A 146 8.69 8.97 11.81
N THR A 147 8.79 10.29 11.72
CA THR A 147 8.40 11.20 12.82
C THR A 147 7.67 12.44 12.31
N LEU A 148 6.78 12.99 13.16
CA LEU A 148 6.10 14.26 12.86
C LEU A 148 7.09 15.43 12.71
N GLN A 149 8.24 15.38 13.39
CA GLN A 149 9.30 16.37 13.24
C GLN A 149 9.92 16.31 11.84
N GLN A 150 10.26 15.11 11.35
CA GLN A 150 10.74 14.92 9.98
C GLN A 150 9.69 15.40 8.96
N LEU A 151 8.41 15.08 9.17
CA LEU A 151 7.33 15.52 8.29
C LEU A 151 7.27 17.05 8.20
N ALA A 152 7.36 17.74 9.33
CA ALA A 152 7.36 19.22 9.35
C ALA A 152 8.56 19.81 8.58
N GLN A 153 9.75 19.21 8.74
CA GLN A 153 10.96 19.62 8.02
C GLN A 153 10.84 19.38 6.51
N VAL A 154 10.35 18.20 6.11
CA VAL A 154 10.13 17.87 4.69
C VAL A 154 9.11 18.82 4.06
N LYS A 155 7.96 19.05 4.71
CA LYS A 155 6.95 20.02 4.24
C LYS A 155 7.54 21.42 4.05
N LYS A 156 8.38 21.88 4.99
CA LYS A 156 9.05 23.18 4.90
C LYS A 156 9.96 23.25 3.66
N VAL A 157 10.89 22.30 3.51
CA VAL A 157 11.85 22.28 2.40
C VAL A 157 11.15 22.09 1.07
N GLN A 158 10.12 21.24 0.99
CA GLN A 158 9.31 21.05 -0.21
C GLN A 158 8.63 22.36 -0.65
N LYS A 159 8.08 23.12 0.30
CA LYS A 159 7.48 24.44 0.04
C LYS A 159 8.50 25.46 -0.48
N GLU A 160 9.71 25.46 0.07
CA GLU A 160 10.80 26.37 -0.31
C GLU A 160 11.38 26.04 -1.69
N THR A 161 11.65 24.76 -1.95
CA THR A 161 12.32 24.31 -3.17
C THR A 161 11.38 24.06 -4.34
N LYS A 162 10.07 23.85 -4.07
CA LYS A 162 9.08 23.41 -5.07
C LYS A 162 9.43 22.08 -5.75
N ARG A 163 10.27 21.25 -5.10
CA ARG A 163 10.58 19.91 -5.56
C ARG A 163 9.55 18.91 -5.09
N ILE A 164 9.40 17.81 -5.82
CA ILE A 164 8.50 16.72 -5.44
C ILE A 164 9.17 15.88 -4.36
N TYR A 165 8.47 15.63 -3.26
CA TYR A 165 8.79 14.60 -2.28
C TYR A 165 7.70 13.54 -2.32
N SER A 166 7.97 12.39 -2.91
CA SER A 166 6.98 11.33 -3.08
C SER A 166 7.37 10.05 -2.35
N ILE A 167 6.38 9.30 -1.89
CA ILE A 167 6.55 8.01 -1.23
C ILE A 167 5.87 6.94 -2.08
N MET A 168 6.60 5.86 -2.36
CA MET A 168 6.09 4.75 -3.18
C MET A 168 5.15 3.85 -2.38
N TYR A 169 3.87 4.16 -2.37
CA TYR A 169 2.83 3.31 -1.80
C TYR A 169 2.48 2.18 -2.78
N SER A 170 3.41 1.23 -2.95
CA SER A 170 3.36 0.21 -4.01
C SER A 170 2.11 -0.67 -3.99
N GLU A 171 1.46 -0.89 -2.83
CA GLU A 171 0.22 -1.66 -2.76
C GLU A 171 -0.97 -1.00 -3.46
N ARG A 172 -0.88 0.29 -3.79
CA ARG A 172 -1.79 0.98 -4.70
C ARG A 172 -1.13 1.26 -6.05
N LEU A 173 0.02 1.89 -6.04
CA LEU A 173 0.67 2.45 -7.23
C LEU A 173 1.22 1.38 -8.18
N GLU A 174 1.56 0.19 -7.65
CA GLU A 174 2.12 -0.94 -8.42
C GLU A 174 1.30 -2.24 -8.24
N ASN A 175 0.02 -2.14 -7.83
CA ASN A 175 -0.87 -3.28 -7.77
C ASN A 175 -2.00 -3.17 -8.80
N LYS A 176 -2.05 -4.12 -9.72
CA LYS A 176 -2.97 -4.11 -10.86
C LYS A 176 -4.44 -4.29 -10.46
N GLY A 177 -4.72 -5.06 -9.40
CA GLY A 177 -6.07 -5.19 -8.85
C GLY A 177 -6.58 -3.89 -8.25
N THR A 178 -5.70 -3.16 -7.55
CA THR A 178 -6.01 -1.86 -6.96
C THR A 178 -6.18 -0.78 -8.04
N GLU A 179 -5.38 -0.81 -9.10
CA GLU A 179 -5.55 0.07 -10.26
C GLU A 179 -6.90 -0.15 -10.94
N LYS A 180 -7.29 -1.42 -11.15
CA LYS A 180 -8.61 -1.74 -11.70
C LYS A 180 -9.75 -1.25 -10.80
N ALA A 181 -9.61 -1.42 -9.48
CA ALA A 181 -10.58 -0.90 -8.53
C ALA A 181 -10.71 0.63 -8.64
N SER A 182 -9.57 1.36 -8.79
CA SER A 182 -9.57 2.82 -8.99
C SER A 182 -10.36 3.23 -10.24
N GLN A 183 -10.17 2.51 -11.35
CA GLN A 183 -10.92 2.76 -12.59
C GLN A 183 -12.42 2.53 -12.40
N LEU A 184 -12.82 1.45 -11.73
CA LEU A 184 -14.22 1.12 -11.47
C LEU A 184 -14.90 2.13 -10.55
N VAL A 185 -14.23 2.53 -9.47
CA VAL A 185 -14.72 3.56 -8.54
C VAL A 185 -14.89 4.89 -9.28
N LYS A 186 -13.90 5.30 -10.06
CA LYS A 186 -13.97 6.53 -10.88
C LYS A 186 -15.10 6.48 -11.92
N ALA A 187 -15.42 5.29 -12.43
CA ALA A 187 -16.54 5.08 -13.36
C ALA A 187 -17.91 5.02 -12.66
N GLY A 188 -17.98 5.14 -11.33
CA GLY A 188 -19.22 5.10 -10.55
C GLY A 188 -19.80 3.70 -10.38
N ALA A 189 -19.03 2.62 -10.56
CA ALA A 189 -19.52 1.25 -10.57
C ALA A 189 -20.20 0.80 -9.26
N ILE A 190 -19.90 1.48 -8.14
CA ILE A 190 -20.47 1.19 -6.81
C ILE A 190 -21.09 2.42 -6.14
N GLY A 191 -21.38 3.49 -6.92
CA GLY A 191 -21.88 4.76 -6.39
C GLY A 191 -20.83 5.52 -5.57
N ASN A 192 -21.28 6.26 -4.55
CA ASN A 192 -20.36 7.00 -3.66
C ASN A 192 -19.72 6.06 -2.65
N VAL A 193 -18.40 6.12 -2.54
CA VAL A 193 -17.67 5.30 -1.56
C VAL A 193 -17.98 5.78 -0.14
N ILE A 194 -18.27 4.83 0.76
CA ILE A 194 -18.60 5.08 2.17
C ILE A 194 -17.47 4.65 3.06
N GLN A 195 -16.86 3.47 2.76
CA GLN A 195 -15.89 2.84 3.64
C GLN A 195 -14.83 2.07 2.86
N THR A 196 -13.60 2.06 3.40
CA THR A 196 -12.59 1.07 3.05
C THR A 196 -12.25 0.18 4.24
N ILE A 197 -12.06 -1.12 3.99
CA ILE A 197 -11.49 -2.09 4.94
C ILE A 197 -10.23 -2.65 4.30
N ASN A 198 -9.09 -2.39 4.94
CA ASN A 198 -7.78 -2.85 4.50
C ASN A 198 -7.22 -3.88 5.49
N LEU A 199 -6.92 -5.07 5.01
CA LEU A 199 -6.23 -6.12 5.76
C LEU A 199 -4.91 -6.40 5.06
N ALA A 200 -3.79 -6.14 5.74
CA ALA A 200 -2.46 -6.27 5.17
C ALA A 200 -1.53 -7.15 6.03
N PRO A 201 -1.85 -8.43 6.16
CA PRO A 201 -0.94 -9.37 6.79
C PRO A 201 0.28 -9.60 5.90
N HIS A 202 1.46 -9.57 6.51
CA HIS A 202 2.74 -9.85 5.88
C HIS A 202 3.36 -11.10 6.48
N ARG A 203 4.25 -11.77 5.73
CA ARG A 203 5.09 -12.83 6.26
C ARG A 203 6.39 -12.25 6.77
N ILE A 204 6.70 -12.57 8.01
CA ILE A 204 7.97 -12.19 8.58
C ILE A 204 9.03 -13.25 8.27
N SER A 205 10.18 -12.76 7.82
CA SER A 205 11.42 -13.49 7.87
C SER A 205 12.21 -12.98 9.07
N ASN A 206 12.46 -13.82 10.06
CA ASN A 206 13.10 -13.38 11.29
C ASN A 206 14.42 -14.15 11.56
N LYS A 207 15.31 -13.52 12.34
CA LYS A 207 16.54 -14.15 12.81
C LYS A 207 16.31 -15.22 13.89
N PHE A 208 15.09 -15.37 14.38
CA PHE A 208 14.69 -16.27 15.46
C PHE A 208 13.96 -17.51 14.95
N GLY A 209 13.61 -17.56 13.65
CA GLY A 209 12.87 -18.65 13.08
C GLY A 209 13.10 -18.87 11.58
N THR A 210 12.57 -19.97 11.07
CA THR A 210 12.72 -20.40 9.68
C THR A 210 11.48 -20.04 8.89
N SER A 211 11.55 -19.00 8.08
CA SER A 211 10.44 -18.66 7.19
C SER A 211 10.74 -18.89 5.70
N GLY A 212 11.95 -19.36 5.36
CA GLY A 212 12.39 -19.50 3.97
C GLY A 212 12.63 -18.19 3.23
N LEU A 213 12.50 -17.04 3.89
CA LEU A 213 12.81 -15.71 3.37
C LEU A 213 14.19 -15.24 3.86
N ALA A 214 14.75 -14.20 3.25
CA ALA A 214 16.00 -13.60 3.71
C ALA A 214 15.87 -13.02 5.13
N VAL A 215 16.86 -13.21 5.96
CA VAL A 215 16.89 -12.71 7.35
C VAL A 215 16.79 -11.18 7.35
N ARG A 216 15.93 -10.63 8.20
CA ARG A 216 15.78 -9.18 8.33
C ARG A 216 16.98 -8.56 9.03
N PRO A 217 17.46 -7.38 8.60
CA PRO A 217 18.58 -6.68 9.21
C PRO A 217 18.22 -6.14 10.60
N ASP A 218 19.22 -5.79 11.41
CA ASP A 218 19.01 -5.36 12.81
C ASP A 218 18.12 -4.12 12.94
N TRP A 219 18.23 -3.16 12.03
CA TRP A 219 17.41 -1.95 12.06
C TRP A 219 15.90 -2.23 11.96
N PHE A 220 15.53 -3.34 11.34
CA PHE A 220 14.13 -3.75 11.18
C PHE A 220 13.45 -4.08 12.52
N TRP A 221 14.20 -4.47 13.53
CA TRP A 221 13.70 -4.84 14.86
C TRP A 221 13.66 -3.66 15.85
N ASP A 222 14.17 -2.50 15.45
CA ASP A 222 14.18 -1.29 16.26
C ASP A 222 13.16 -0.26 15.75
N LYS A 223 12.09 -0.05 16.51
CA LYS A 223 11.05 0.92 16.18
C LYS A 223 11.58 2.33 15.93
N LYS A 224 12.70 2.72 16.57
CA LYS A 224 13.33 4.02 16.34
C LYS A 224 13.89 4.15 14.93
N ARG A 225 14.21 3.02 14.28
CA ARG A 225 14.76 2.98 12.94
C ARG A 225 13.69 2.79 11.86
N TYR A 226 12.67 1.93 12.11
CA TYR A 226 11.63 1.66 11.11
C TYR A 226 10.31 2.42 11.31
N GLY A 227 10.10 3.07 12.47
CA GLY A 227 8.97 3.96 12.73
C GLY A 227 7.72 3.32 13.35
N GLY A 228 7.67 1.99 13.53
CA GLY A 228 6.51 1.25 14.03
C GLY A 228 5.61 0.71 12.91
N ILE A 229 4.79 -0.31 13.25
CA ILE A 229 4.05 -1.09 12.25
C ILE A 229 2.99 -0.27 11.49
N LEU A 230 2.34 0.70 12.17
CA LEU A 230 1.34 1.56 11.53
C LEU A 230 2.00 2.57 10.58
N THR A 231 3.22 3.00 10.89
CA THR A 231 4.00 3.88 10.02
C THR A 231 4.61 3.09 8.86
N ASP A 232 5.09 1.88 9.09
CA ASP A 232 5.73 1.03 8.08
C ASP A 232 4.69 0.39 7.15
N ILE A 233 4.05 -0.71 7.53
CA ILE A 233 3.07 -1.39 6.67
C ILE A 233 1.83 -0.51 6.50
N GLY A 234 1.32 0.06 7.60
CA GLY A 234 0.08 0.83 7.61
C GLY A 234 0.06 2.01 6.64
N SER A 235 1.21 2.59 6.31
CA SER A 235 1.28 3.71 5.36
C SER A 235 0.63 3.42 4.01
N HIS A 236 0.75 2.19 3.49
CA HIS A 236 0.06 1.77 2.27
C HIS A 236 -1.47 1.85 2.40
N GLN A 237 -2.01 1.52 3.56
CA GLN A 237 -3.44 1.45 3.78
C GLN A 237 -4.04 2.83 4.05
N PHE A 238 -3.28 3.75 4.67
CA PHE A 238 -3.69 5.15 4.77
C PHE A 238 -3.77 5.82 3.39
N ASP A 239 -2.80 5.57 2.52
CA ASP A 239 -2.83 6.02 1.12
C ASP A 239 -4.08 5.50 0.38
N GLN A 240 -4.37 4.20 0.50
CA GLN A 240 -5.55 3.60 -0.15
C GLN A 240 -6.87 4.14 0.42
N TYR A 241 -6.96 4.33 1.75
CA TYR A 241 -8.12 4.94 2.37
C TYR A 241 -8.42 6.31 1.78
N LEU A 242 -7.44 7.21 1.77
CA LEU A 242 -7.60 8.56 1.21
C LEU A 242 -7.96 8.53 -0.26
N HIS A 243 -7.30 7.67 -1.04
CA HIS A 243 -7.53 7.56 -2.49
C HIS A 243 -8.95 7.11 -2.82
N PHE A 244 -9.42 6.00 -2.21
CA PHE A 244 -10.72 5.43 -2.57
C PHE A 244 -11.90 6.21 -2.03
N THR A 245 -11.77 6.81 -0.85
CA THR A 245 -12.83 7.66 -0.28
C THR A 245 -12.76 9.10 -0.77
N ASN A 246 -11.74 9.47 -1.57
CA ASN A 246 -11.49 10.85 -1.99
C ASN A 246 -11.42 11.82 -0.79
N THR A 247 -10.84 11.34 0.33
CA THR A 247 -10.73 12.08 1.59
C THR A 247 -9.56 13.04 1.54
N THR A 248 -9.78 14.29 1.90
CA THR A 248 -8.76 15.34 2.01
C THR A 248 -8.55 15.84 3.44
N GLU A 249 -9.46 15.49 4.35
CA GLU A 249 -9.37 15.79 5.77
C GLU A 249 -9.83 14.57 6.56
N ALA A 250 -9.00 14.06 7.48
CA ALA A 250 -9.32 12.87 8.25
C ALA A 250 -8.79 12.93 9.68
N THR A 251 -9.40 12.11 10.53
CA THR A 251 -9.05 11.95 11.94
C THR A 251 -8.85 10.47 12.25
N VAL A 252 -7.81 10.17 13.03
CA VAL A 252 -7.61 8.86 13.66
C VAL A 252 -8.53 8.78 14.87
N LEU A 253 -9.57 7.95 14.80
CA LEU A 253 -10.53 7.74 15.89
C LEU A 253 -9.94 6.84 16.98
N MET A 254 -9.31 5.74 16.57
CA MET A 254 -8.67 4.78 17.46
C MET A 254 -7.53 4.09 16.74
N SER A 255 -6.48 3.77 17.48
CA SER A 255 -5.38 2.93 17.01
C SER A 255 -4.81 2.12 18.15
N GLN A 256 -4.30 0.94 17.82
CA GLN A 256 -3.57 0.09 18.76
C GLN A 256 -2.45 -0.66 18.06
N VAL A 257 -1.41 -1.02 18.82
CA VAL A 257 -0.25 -1.79 18.36
C VAL A 257 0.14 -2.80 19.42
N GLY A 258 0.81 -3.86 19.03
CA GLY A 258 1.33 -4.85 19.97
C GLY A 258 2.50 -5.61 19.42
N ASN A 259 3.26 -6.20 20.35
CA ASN A 259 4.17 -7.31 20.09
C ASN A 259 3.60 -8.53 20.81
N VAL A 260 2.91 -9.38 20.07
CA VAL A 260 2.17 -10.52 20.64
C VAL A 260 2.85 -11.87 20.40
N HIS A 261 3.87 -11.91 19.52
CA HIS A 261 4.51 -13.18 19.12
C HIS A 261 6.05 -13.16 19.15
N PHE A 262 6.70 -11.99 19.20
CA PHE A 262 8.16 -11.86 19.17
C PHE A 262 8.72 -11.21 20.45
N PRO A 263 8.60 -11.88 21.63
CA PRO A 263 9.05 -11.32 22.92
C PRO A 263 10.57 -11.07 22.96
N GLU A 264 11.35 -11.79 22.14
CA GLU A 264 12.79 -11.62 21.97
C GLU A 264 13.19 -10.34 21.22
N ALA A 265 12.21 -9.66 20.59
CA ALA A 265 12.39 -8.38 19.93
C ALA A 265 11.47 -7.32 20.57
N PRO A 266 11.73 -6.85 21.79
CA PRO A 266 10.78 -6.03 22.57
C PRO A 266 10.49 -4.65 21.97
N LEU A 267 11.32 -4.18 21.05
CA LEU A 267 11.11 -2.92 20.32
C LEU A 267 10.37 -3.11 18.99
N PHE A 268 9.99 -4.34 18.66
CA PHE A 268 9.26 -4.66 17.45
C PHE A 268 7.76 -4.69 17.70
N GLU A 269 6.98 -4.31 16.69
CA GLU A 269 5.52 -4.41 16.67
C GLU A 269 5.11 -5.37 15.57
N ASP A 270 4.34 -6.40 15.91
CA ASP A 270 3.90 -7.44 14.98
C ASP A 270 2.42 -7.35 14.62
N PHE A 271 1.69 -6.47 15.30
CA PHE A 271 0.27 -6.22 15.08
C PHE A 271 -0.06 -4.74 15.24
N GLY A 272 -0.99 -4.25 14.43
CA GLY A 272 -1.60 -2.93 14.59
C GLY A 272 -2.92 -2.80 13.84
N ASP A 273 -3.83 -1.99 14.37
CA ASP A 273 -5.05 -1.61 13.66
C ASP A 273 -5.44 -0.15 13.94
N VAL A 274 -6.28 0.38 13.06
CA VAL A 274 -6.71 1.78 13.09
C VAL A 274 -8.14 1.93 12.59
N MET A 275 -8.91 2.82 13.23
CA MET A 275 -10.18 3.33 12.72
C MET A 275 -10.03 4.81 12.34
N LEU A 276 -10.54 5.16 11.16
CA LEU A 276 -10.45 6.49 10.56
C LEU A 276 -11.83 7.05 10.23
N SER A 277 -11.96 8.37 10.34
CA SER A 277 -13.10 9.11 9.81
C SER A 277 -12.59 10.34 9.07
N GLY A 278 -13.17 10.62 7.90
CA GLY A 278 -12.82 11.76 7.07
C GLY A 278 -14.00 12.33 6.31
N ASN A 279 -13.75 13.42 5.61
CA ASN A 279 -14.78 14.13 4.84
C ASN A 279 -15.30 13.34 3.61
N GLY A 280 -14.60 12.30 3.17
CA GLY A 280 -14.99 11.44 2.05
C GLY A 280 -15.48 10.05 2.46
N GLY A 281 -15.30 9.63 3.73
CA GLY A 281 -15.73 8.33 4.21
C GLY A 281 -14.96 7.85 5.44
N VAL A 282 -15.21 6.60 5.84
CA VAL A 282 -14.55 5.97 7.00
C VAL A 282 -13.59 4.87 6.56
N GLY A 283 -12.64 4.52 7.41
CA GLY A 283 -11.64 3.49 7.14
C GLY A 283 -11.38 2.58 8.33
N TYR A 284 -11.12 1.31 8.04
CA TYR A 284 -10.52 0.38 8.99
C TYR A 284 -9.27 -0.24 8.36
N ILE A 285 -8.20 -0.26 9.13
CA ILE A 285 -6.89 -0.78 8.73
C ILE A 285 -6.46 -1.81 9.77
N ARG A 286 -6.02 -3.00 9.32
CA ARG A 286 -5.28 -3.96 10.12
C ARG A 286 -4.00 -4.34 9.40
N VAL A 287 -2.90 -4.29 10.11
CA VAL A 287 -1.57 -4.72 9.63
C VAL A 287 -0.97 -5.70 10.63
N ASP A 288 -0.32 -6.73 10.13
CA ASP A 288 0.30 -7.73 10.98
C ASP A 288 1.42 -8.50 10.26
N TRP A 289 2.22 -9.23 11.06
CA TRP A 289 3.28 -10.10 10.59
C TRP A 289 2.92 -11.60 10.75
N PHE A 290 1.62 -11.93 10.60
CA PHE A 290 1.10 -13.28 10.89
C PHE A 290 0.68 -14.07 9.66
N THR A 291 1.15 -13.74 8.45
CA THR A 291 0.91 -14.60 7.29
C THR A 291 1.56 -15.96 7.51
N PRO A 292 0.77 -17.06 7.58
CA PRO A 292 1.30 -18.37 7.94
C PRO A 292 2.11 -19.00 6.80
N ASN A 293 3.06 -19.88 7.16
CA ASN A 293 3.94 -20.54 6.18
C ASN A 293 3.19 -21.46 5.20
N GLY A 294 2.01 -21.95 5.57
CA GLY A 294 1.16 -22.77 4.67
C GLY A 294 0.52 -21.99 3.52
N LEU A 295 0.58 -20.64 3.54
CA LEU A 295 0.10 -19.82 2.43
C LEU A 295 1.23 -19.61 1.40
N ASP A 296 1.02 -19.94 0.12
CA ASP A 296 2.01 -19.76 -0.96
C ASP A 296 2.08 -18.28 -1.41
N SER A 297 2.28 -17.37 -0.47
CA SER A 297 2.42 -15.93 -0.69
C SER A 297 3.17 -15.27 0.47
N TRP A 298 3.83 -14.13 0.21
CA TRP A 298 4.47 -13.32 1.24
C TRP A 298 3.46 -12.55 2.12
N GLY A 299 2.21 -12.44 1.65
CA GLY A 299 1.14 -11.74 2.33
C GLY A 299 -0.23 -12.15 1.78
N ASP A 300 -1.30 -11.71 2.43
CA ASP A 300 -2.70 -11.89 2.00
C ASP A 300 -3.43 -10.54 2.07
N GLY A 301 -2.91 -9.57 1.31
CA GLY A 301 -3.47 -8.23 1.26
C GLY A 301 -4.87 -8.22 0.66
N ARG A 302 -5.83 -7.66 1.41
CA ARG A 302 -7.24 -7.56 1.02
C ARG A 302 -7.72 -6.14 1.19
N LEU A 303 -8.45 -5.65 0.19
CA LEU A 303 -9.09 -4.35 0.22
C LEU A 303 -10.57 -4.50 -0.14
N THR A 304 -11.45 -4.12 0.77
CA THR A 304 -12.89 -3.99 0.50
C THR A 304 -13.24 -2.51 0.41
N ILE A 305 -13.94 -2.11 -0.65
CA ILE A 305 -14.42 -0.76 -0.91
C ILE A 305 -15.93 -0.82 -0.96
N LEU A 306 -16.60 -0.27 0.06
CA LEU A 306 -18.05 -0.20 0.14
C LEU A 306 -18.54 1.12 -0.41
N GLY A 307 -19.46 1.07 -1.37
CA GLY A 307 -20.18 2.21 -1.91
C GLY A 307 -21.68 2.14 -1.67
N THR A 308 -22.42 3.18 -2.08
CA THR A 308 -23.90 3.25 -1.94
C THR A 308 -24.63 2.22 -2.79
N ASP A 309 -24.05 1.80 -3.91
CA ASP A 309 -24.69 0.94 -4.91
C ASP A 309 -24.02 -0.43 -5.07
N GLY A 310 -23.04 -0.74 -4.22
CA GLY A 310 -22.33 -2.00 -4.28
C GLY A 310 -20.99 -1.98 -3.54
N TYR A 311 -20.18 -2.99 -3.80
CA TYR A 311 -18.83 -3.07 -3.22
C TYR A 311 -17.84 -3.73 -4.19
N ILE A 312 -16.56 -3.45 -3.95
CA ILE A 312 -15.43 -4.09 -4.62
C ILE A 312 -14.58 -4.77 -3.55
N GLU A 313 -14.12 -6.01 -3.82
CA GLU A 313 -13.10 -6.69 -3.04
C GLU A 313 -11.88 -6.97 -3.93
N VAL A 314 -10.68 -6.58 -3.48
CA VAL A 314 -9.41 -6.86 -4.15
C VAL A 314 -8.60 -7.85 -3.33
N ARG A 315 -8.17 -8.94 -3.96
CA ARG A 315 -7.19 -9.91 -3.46
C ARG A 315 -5.85 -9.60 -4.10
N LYS A 316 -4.95 -8.94 -3.36
CA LYS A 316 -3.73 -8.35 -3.93
C LYS A 316 -2.67 -9.37 -4.26
N ASN A 317 -2.44 -10.32 -3.36
CA ASN A 317 -1.28 -11.21 -3.40
C ASN A 317 -1.63 -12.64 -3.77
N ILE A 318 -2.78 -13.11 -3.32
CA ILE A 318 -3.27 -14.48 -3.52
C ILE A 318 -4.80 -14.50 -3.45
N ASP A 319 -5.40 -15.40 -4.22
CA ASP A 319 -6.78 -15.79 -4.05
C ASP A 319 -6.84 -17.29 -3.72
N ILE A 320 -7.11 -17.61 -2.46
CA ILE A 320 -7.12 -18.98 -1.94
C ILE A 320 -8.16 -19.86 -2.65
N LEU A 321 -9.31 -19.26 -3.02
CA LEU A 321 -10.42 -20.00 -3.64
C LEU A 321 -10.13 -20.36 -5.08
N SER A 322 -9.38 -19.54 -5.81
CA SER A 322 -9.04 -19.81 -7.20
C SER A 322 -7.97 -20.89 -7.36
N GLY A 323 -7.21 -21.20 -6.29
CA GLY A 323 -6.06 -22.10 -6.34
C GLY A 323 -4.93 -21.67 -7.29
N LYS A 324 -5.04 -20.49 -7.91
CA LYS A 324 -4.04 -19.94 -8.82
C LYS A 324 -2.97 -19.21 -8.04
N LYS A 325 -1.72 -19.39 -8.47
CA LYS A 325 -0.61 -18.55 -7.98
C LYS A 325 -0.78 -17.11 -8.46
N GLY A 326 -0.44 -16.17 -7.60
CA GLY A 326 -0.52 -14.75 -7.88
C GLY A 326 -1.83 -14.11 -7.41
N GLY A 327 -1.81 -12.80 -7.35
CA GLY A 327 -2.91 -11.97 -6.86
C GLY A 327 -3.61 -11.23 -7.99
N ASN A 328 -3.92 -9.95 -7.71
CA ASN A 328 -4.62 -9.05 -8.61
C ASN A 328 -6.01 -9.56 -9.03
N GLN A 329 -6.70 -10.27 -8.12
CA GLN A 329 -8.07 -10.70 -8.34
C GLN A 329 -9.04 -9.66 -7.76
N LEU A 330 -10.08 -9.34 -8.50
CA LEU A 330 -11.08 -8.35 -8.11
C LEU A 330 -12.48 -8.93 -8.25
N TYR A 331 -13.31 -8.68 -7.24
CA TYR A 331 -14.72 -9.01 -7.21
C TYR A 331 -15.53 -7.73 -7.11
N LEU A 332 -16.46 -7.53 -8.05
CA LEU A 332 -17.40 -6.43 -8.05
C LEU A 332 -18.81 -6.99 -7.85
N VAL A 333 -19.53 -6.43 -6.89
CA VAL A 333 -20.98 -6.68 -6.71
C VAL A 333 -21.68 -5.34 -6.66
N ASN A 334 -22.65 -5.13 -7.55
CA ASN A 334 -23.44 -3.92 -7.59
C ASN A 334 -24.90 -4.22 -7.94
N GLN A 335 -25.72 -3.19 -8.14
CA GLN A 335 -27.15 -3.32 -8.42
C GLN A 335 -27.47 -4.07 -9.73
N LYS A 336 -26.48 -4.28 -10.61
CA LYS A 336 -26.67 -4.84 -11.95
C LYS A 336 -26.05 -6.22 -12.11
N GLU A 337 -24.91 -6.48 -11.41
CA GLU A 337 -24.10 -7.65 -11.72
C GLU A 337 -23.15 -8.05 -10.57
N THR A 338 -22.71 -9.29 -10.67
CA THR A 338 -21.61 -9.83 -9.87
C THR A 338 -20.53 -10.30 -10.82
N LEU A 339 -19.33 -9.73 -10.71
CA LEU A 339 -18.21 -10.00 -11.59
C LEU A 339 -16.98 -10.43 -10.80
N HIS A 340 -16.24 -11.37 -11.38
CA HIS A 340 -14.85 -11.68 -11.00
C HIS A 340 -13.92 -11.28 -12.16
N MET A 341 -12.85 -10.57 -11.84
CA MET A 341 -11.88 -10.08 -12.82
C MET A 341 -10.45 -10.51 -12.42
N ASP A 342 -9.74 -11.12 -13.34
CA ASP A 342 -8.29 -11.28 -13.28
C ASP A 342 -7.64 -10.02 -13.84
N CYS A 343 -7.01 -9.23 -12.96
CA CYS A 343 -6.44 -7.94 -13.30
C CYS A 343 -4.96 -8.01 -13.70
N ASN A 344 -4.40 -9.21 -13.93
CA ASN A 344 -2.96 -9.36 -14.22
C ASN A 344 -2.48 -8.67 -15.52
N ASN A 345 -3.41 -8.30 -16.41
CA ASN A 345 -3.11 -7.57 -17.64
C ASN A 345 -3.37 -6.04 -17.54
N GLU A 346 -3.73 -5.53 -16.36
CA GLU A 346 -3.92 -4.08 -16.20
C GLU A 346 -2.57 -3.34 -16.30
N ALA A 347 -2.58 -2.18 -16.97
CA ALA A 347 -1.43 -1.29 -17.02
C ALA A 347 -1.25 -0.57 -15.69
N LEU A 348 0.01 -0.26 -15.36
CA LEU A 348 0.37 0.49 -14.16
C LEU A 348 0.80 1.90 -14.54
N PRO A 349 -0.03 2.92 -14.31
CA PRO A 349 0.20 4.27 -14.83
C PRO A 349 1.18 5.10 -14.00
N PHE A 350 1.52 4.68 -12.77
CA PHE A 350 2.28 5.52 -11.84
C PHE A 350 3.61 5.99 -12.42
N GLY A 351 4.46 5.08 -12.94
CA GLY A 351 5.78 5.45 -13.47
C GLY A 351 5.70 6.50 -14.59
N PRO A 352 4.91 6.29 -15.65
CA PRO A 352 4.69 7.29 -16.70
C PRO A 352 4.16 8.63 -16.17
N LEU A 353 3.15 8.62 -15.30
CA LEU A 353 2.59 9.84 -14.70
C LEU A 353 3.61 10.57 -13.82
N PHE A 354 4.40 9.83 -13.04
CA PHE A 354 5.40 10.45 -12.16
C PHE A 354 6.56 11.07 -12.93
N VAL A 355 7.02 10.42 -14.02
CA VAL A 355 8.03 11.00 -14.93
C VAL A 355 7.50 12.27 -15.57
N ASP A 356 6.24 12.27 -16.00
CA ASP A 356 5.57 13.46 -16.52
C ASP A 356 5.47 14.59 -15.49
N ASP A 357 5.13 14.26 -14.24
CA ASP A 357 5.10 15.23 -13.12
C ASP A 357 6.47 15.87 -12.87
N VAL A 358 7.55 15.08 -12.94
CA VAL A 358 8.94 15.61 -12.81
C VAL A 358 9.27 16.58 -13.94
N LEU A 359 8.87 16.28 -15.18
CA LEU A 359 9.12 17.11 -16.35
C LEU A 359 8.29 18.38 -16.36
N ASN A 360 6.99 18.26 -16.15
CA ASN A 360 6.02 19.32 -16.36
C ASN A 360 5.62 20.03 -15.06
N ARG A 361 6.19 19.63 -13.92
CA ARG A 361 5.91 20.20 -12.59
C ARG A 361 4.44 20.08 -12.20
N THR A 362 3.82 18.94 -12.54
CA THR A 362 2.46 18.59 -12.19
C THR A 362 2.45 17.63 -10.97
N GLU A 363 1.26 17.22 -10.52
CA GLU A 363 1.06 16.31 -9.38
C GLU A 363 -0.01 15.26 -9.74
N THR A 364 0.05 14.72 -10.96
CA THR A 364 -0.99 13.83 -11.49
C THR A 364 -0.87 12.40 -10.98
N ALA A 365 0.35 11.92 -10.73
CA ALA A 365 0.61 10.61 -10.17
C ALA A 365 0.16 10.51 -8.71
N MET A 366 0.52 11.52 -7.92
CA MET A 366 0.11 11.69 -6.53
C MET A 366 0.41 13.12 -6.06
N SER A 367 -0.61 13.82 -5.55
CA SER A 367 -0.40 15.18 -5.05
C SER A 367 0.45 15.20 -3.77
N GLN A 368 1.21 16.29 -3.55
CA GLN A 368 1.97 16.48 -2.32
C GLN A 368 1.05 16.50 -1.09
N ALA A 369 -0.14 17.08 -1.23
CA ALA A 369 -1.14 17.11 -0.16
C ALA A 369 -1.56 15.68 0.26
N HIS A 370 -1.85 14.80 -0.71
CA HIS A 370 -2.21 13.40 -0.45
C HIS A 370 -1.05 12.64 0.21
N CYS A 371 0.16 12.74 -0.35
CA CYS A 371 1.35 12.08 0.17
C CYS A 371 1.62 12.45 1.63
N PHE A 372 1.54 13.74 1.95
CA PHE A 372 1.76 14.23 3.31
C PHE A 372 0.63 13.90 4.28
N LEU A 373 -0.63 13.92 3.83
CA LEU A 373 -1.77 13.54 4.67
C LEU A 373 -1.73 12.04 5.01
N ALA A 374 -1.45 11.17 4.06
CA ALA A 374 -1.29 9.73 4.30
C ALA A 374 -0.19 9.45 5.35
N THR A 375 0.96 10.12 5.18
CA THR A 375 2.08 10.04 6.13
C THR A 375 1.68 10.57 7.52
N GLU A 376 1.03 11.73 7.58
CA GLU A 376 0.63 12.38 8.84
C GLU A 376 -0.33 11.50 9.64
N LEU A 377 -1.33 10.91 8.97
CA LEU A 377 -2.28 10.00 9.61
C LEU A 377 -1.58 8.75 10.16
N ALA A 378 -0.65 8.15 9.41
CA ALA A 378 0.15 7.02 9.86
C ALA A 378 0.97 7.35 11.11
N LEU A 379 1.65 8.49 11.12
CA LEU A 379 2.45 8.99 12.25
C LEU A 379 1.59 9.31 13.47
N ILE A 380 0.41 9.91 13.28
CA ILE A 380 -0.54 10.21 14.36
C ILE A 380 -1.09 8.91 14.93
N ALA A 381 -1.48 7.96 14.08
CA ALA A 381 -1.97 6.65 14.51
C ALA A 381 -0.92 5.91 15.33
N GLN A 382 0.33 5.87 14.86
CA GLN A 382 1.43 5.24 15.57
C GLN A 382 1.70 5.92 16.92
N LYS A 383 1.70 7.25 16.96
CA LYS A 383 1.96 8.03 18.19
C LYS A 383 0.86 7.86 19.23
N LYS A 384 -0.41 7.76 18.81
CA LYS A 384 -1.59 7.66 19.69
C LYS A 384 -1.99 6.22 20.02
N ALA A 385 -1.34 5.24 19.40
CA ALA A 385 -1.71 3.84 19.54
C ALA A 385 -1.69 3.36 20.98
N LYS A 386 -2.76 2.68 21.40
CA LYS A 386 -2.79 1.95 22.67
C LYS A 386 -1.97 0.68 22.52
N VAL A 387 -1.12 0.38 23.50
CA VAL A 387 -0.35 -0.87 23.50
C VAL A 387 -1.24 -2.01 23.96
N LEU A 388 -1.33 -3.04 23.12
CA LEU A 388 -2.05 -4.27 23.44
C LEU A 388 -1.26 -5.08 24.47
N ASN A 389 -1.89 -5.40 25.58
CA ASN A 389 -1.39 -6.31 26.61
C ASN A 389 -2.24 -7.57 26.62
N LEU A 390 -2.02 -8.47 25.65
CA LEU A 390 -2.67 -9.77 25.62
C LEU A 390 -1.99 -10.68 26.65
N LYS A 391 -2.68 -10.94 27.76
CA LYS A 391 -2.27 -12.00 28.68
C LYS A 391 -2.58 -13.34 28.00
N LYS A 392 -1.54 -14.06 27.61
CA LYS A 392 -1.64 -15.45 27.14
C LYS A 392 -1.51 -16.40 28.32
#